data_e7b1bcde72318b614d7d301652796aa2
#
_entry.id   e7b1bcde72318b614d7d301652796aa2
#
_cell.length_a   1.000
_cell.length_b   1.000
_cell.length_c   1.000
_cell.angle_alpha   90.00
_cell.angle_beta   90.00
_cell.angle_gamma   90.00
#
_symmetry.space_group_name_H-M   'P 1'
#
loop_
_entity.id
_entity.type
_entity.pdbx_description
1 polymer ?
#
loop_
_entity_poly.entity_id
_entity_poly.type
_entity_poly.pdbx_seq_one_letter_code
_entity_poly.pdbx_strand_id
1 'polypeptide(L)' 'MVKTYHLMDYLKSGIEQNIFCNDDCKLIDYELSEEKSNSFEVEFTDYETENNDKTKFRISVEIIE' A
#
# COMPACT_ATOMS: atom_id res chain seq x y z
N MET A 1 18.05 16.26 -2.25
CA MET A 1 17.10 15.88 -3.30
C MET A 1 16.32 14.65 -2.88
N VAL A 2 15.01 14.70 -3.01
CA VAL A 2 14.16 13.55 -2.72
C VAL A 2 14.18 12.60 -3.93
N LYS A 3 14.42 11.33 -3.67
CA LYS A 3 14.44 10.29 -4.69
C LYS A 3 13.17 9.45 -4.66
N THR A 4 12.92 8.70 -5.73
CA THR A 4 11.71 7.88 -5.83
C THR A 4 11.56 6.92 -4.65
N TYR A 5 12.64 6.30 -4.20
CA TYR A 5 12.55 5.35 -3.09
C TYR A 5 12.18 6.04 -1.76
N HIS A 6 12.55 7.30 -1.58
CA HIS A 6 12.12 8.07 -0.40
C HIS A 6 10.60 8.23 -0.39
N LEU A 7 10.05 8.63 -1.53
CA LEU A 7 8.60 8.78 -1.65
C LEU A 7 7.88 7.44 -1.48
N MET A 8 8.43 6.38 -2.04
CA MET A 8 7.87 5.04 -1.87
C MET A 8 7.82 4.63 -0.39
N ASP A 9 8.88 4.92 0.36
CA ASP A 9 8.91 4.63 1.79
C ASP A 9 7.82 5.41 2.55
N TYR A 10 7.62 6.68 2.20
CA TYR A 10 6.54 7.48 2.80
C TYR A 10 5.17 6.90 2.47
N LEU A 11 4.96 6.48 1.22
CA LEU A 11 3.69 5.89 0.81
C LEU A 11 3.42 4.57 1.53
N LYS A 12 4.43 3.71 1.64
CA LYS A 12 4.29 2.45 2.37
C LYS A 12 3.99 2.70 3.85
N SER A 13 4.71 3.61 4.48
CA SER A 13 4.47 3.98 5.87
C SER A 13 3.07 4.55 6.06
N GLY A 14 2.59 5.36 5.10
CA GLY A 14 1.24 5.91 5.13
C GLY A 14 0.17 4.82 5.10
N ILE A 15 0.37 3.81 4.26
CA ILE A 15 -0.55 2.67 4.21
C ILE A 15 -0.57 1.94 5.56
N GLU A 16 0.60 1.65 6.10
CA GLU A 16 0.71 0.96 7.39
C GLU A 16 0.05 1.75 8.52
N GLN A 17 0.33 3.05 8.61
CA GLN A 17 -0.23 3.89 9.66
C GLN A 17 -1.76 4.00 9.57
N ASN A 18 -2.28 4.17 8.36
CA ASN A 18 -3.72 4.30 8.19
C ASN A 18 -4.47 3.01 8.55
N ILE A 19 -3.91 1.86 8.19
CA ILE A 19 -4.54 0.58 8.54
C ILE A 19 -4.51 0.34 10.04
N PHE A 20 -3.38 0.60 10.70
CA PHE A 20 -3.26 0.34 12.13
C PHE A 20 -3.93 1.39 13.01
N CYS A 21 -4.04 2.63 12.54
CA CYS A 21 -4.55 3.73 13.35
C CYS A 21 -6.03 4.05 13.10
N ASN A 22 -6.65 3.42 12.13
CA ASN A 22 -8.03 3.68 11.76
C ASN A 22 -8.92 2.51 12.18
N ASP A 23 -9.88 2.77 13.08
CA ASP A 23 -10.79 1.75 13.57
C ASP A 23 -11.62 1.09 12.47
N ASP A 24 -11.94 1.83 11.43
CA ASP A 24 -12.71 1.31 10.29
C ASP A 24 -11.92 0.30 9.47
N CYS A 25 -10.62 0.23 9.65
CA CYS A 25 -9.76 -0.70 8.92
C CYS A 25 -9.51 -2.02 9.64
N LYS A 26 -10.21 -2.29 10.73
CA LYS A 26 -10.04 -3.53 11.50
C LYS A 26 -10.29 -4.79 10.68
N LEU A 27 -11.14 -4.68 9.67
CA LEU A 27 -11.52 -5.81 8.83
C LEU A 27 -10.79 -5.83 7.50
N ILE A 28 -9.78 -4.97 7.35
CA ILE A 28 -8.96 -4.91 6.15
C ILE A 28 -7.52 -5.22 6.52
N ASP A 29 -6.91 -6.13 5.80
CA ASP A 29 -5.50 -6.46 5.94
C ASP A 29 -4.77 -6.07 4.65
N TYR A 30 -3.45 -6.03 4.69
CA TYR A 30 -2.66 -5.68 3.53
C TYR A 30 -1.37 -6.49 3.47
N GLU A 31 -0.86 -6.63 2.25
CA GLU A 31 0.43 -7.27 2.01
C GLU A 31 1.18 -6.48 0.92
N LEU A 32 2.42 -6.11 1.20
CA LEU A 32 3.27 -5.42 0.25
C LEU A 32 4.17 -6.43 -0.46
N SER A 33 4.28 -6.33 -1.78
CA SER A 33 5.08 -7.25 -2.56
C SER A 33 5.62 -6.62 -3.84
N GLU A 34 6.57 -7.29 -4.47
CA GLU A 34 7.16 -6.93 -5.77
C GLU A 34 7.68 -5.50 -5.83
N GLU A 35 8.52 -5.14 -4.86
CA GLU A 35 9.13 -3.83 -4.85
C GLU A 35 10.17 -3.70 -5.97
N LYS A 36 10.05 -2.63 -6.76
CA LYS A 36 10.99 -2.25 -7.81
C LYS A 36 11.55 -0.86 -7.52
N SER A 37 12.44 -0.36 -8.39
CA SER A 37 13.09 0.91 -8.15
C SER A 37 12.13 2.10 -8.04
N ASN A 38 10.97 2.02 -8.68
CA ASN A 38 9.99 3.11 -8.69
C ASN A 38 8.55 2.63 -8.49
N SER A 39 8.35 1.39 -8.10
CA SER A 39 7.00 0.85 -7.92
C SER A 39 6.98 -0.24 -6.86
N PHE A 40 5.80 -0.44 -6.29
CA PHE A 40 5.54 -1.57 -5.40
C PHE A 40 4.09 -1.99 -5.56
N GLU A 41 3.78 -3.19 -5.10
CA GLU A 41 2.41 -3.69 -5.14
C GLU A 41 1.87 -3.86 -3.74
N VAL A 42 0.56 -3.60 -3.58
CA VAL A 42 -0.13 -3.82 -2.32
C VAL A 42 -1.41 -4.59 -2.59
N GLU A 43 -1.65 -5.62 -1.80
CA GLU A 43 -2.88 -6.39 -1.86
C GLU A 43 -3.67 -6.16 -0.58
N PHE A 44 -4.92 -5.73 -0.73
CA PHE A 44 -5.83 -5.56 0.38
C PHE A 44 -6.78 -6.75 0.45
N THR A 45 -7.01 -7.25 1.66
CA THR A 45 -7.99 -8.30 1.93
C THR A 45 -9.12 -7.70 2.76
N ASP A 46 -10.34 -7.79 2.24
CA ASP A 46 -11.52 -7.29 2.92
C ASP A 46 -12.24 -8.46 3.59
N TYR A 47 -12.18 -8.50 4.91
CA TYR A 47 -12.78 -9.57 5.69
C TYR A 47 -14.28 -9.39 5.94
N GLU A 48 -14.87 -8.28 5.52
CA GLU A 48 -16.33 -8.07 5.62
C GLU A 48 -17.09 -8.81 4.52
N THR A 49 -16.42 -9.18 3.43
CA THR A 49 -17.06 -9.92 2.36
C THR A 49 -17.04 -11.42 2.67
N GLU A 50 -18.04 -12.16 2.13
CA GLU A 50 -18.14 -13.60 2.39
C GLU A 50 -16.91 -14.38 1.95
N ASN A 51 -16.26 -13.93 0.89
CA ASN A 51 -15.12 -14.63 0.29
C ASN A 51 -13.79 -14.02 0.67
N ASN A 52 -13.75 -13.05 1.59
CA ASN A 52 -12.54 -12.31 1.93
C ASN A 52 -11.90 -11.77 0.64
N ASP A 53 -12.64 -10.93 -0.06
CA ASP A 53 -12.22 -10.39 -1.36
C ASP A 53 -10.87 -9.69 -1.28
N LYS A 54 -10.05 -9.92 -2.30
CA LYS A 54 -8.73 -9.34 -2.39
C LYS A 54 -8.66 -8.41 -3.59
N THR A 55 -8.02 -7.26 -3.39
CA THR A 55 -7.79 -6.29 -4.45
C THR A 55 -6.32 -5.92 -4.45
N LYS A 56 -5.68 -6.05 -5.60
CA LYS A 56 -4.25 -5.77 -5.75
C LYS A 56 -4.04 -4.51 -6.56
N PHE A 57 -3.18 -3.63 -6.06
CA PHE A 57 -2.83 -2.38 -6.71
C PHE A 57 -1.34 -2.32 -6.96
N ARG A 58 -0.96 -1.72 -8.07
CA ARG A 58 0.43 -1.34 -8.33
C ARG A 58 0.53 0.17 -8.19
N ILE A 59 1.47 0.60 -7.37
CA ILE A 59 1.74 2.03 -7.15
C ILE A 59 3.10 2.35 -7.76
N SER A 60 3.10 3.28 -8.71
CA SER A 60 4.33 3.70 -9.38
C SER A 60 4.56 5.19 -9.14
N VAL A 61 5.82 5.58 -9.00
CA VAL A 61 6.20 6.97 -8.81
C VAL A 61 7.17 7.40 -9.90
N GLU A 62 7.06 8.65 -10.31
CA GLU A 62 7.88 9.20 -11.38
C GLU A 62 8.29 10.63 -11.03
N ILE A 63 9.55 10.95 -11.26
CA ILE A 63 10.05 12.32 -11.10
C ILE A 63 9.68 13.12 -12.33
N ILE A 64 9.01 14.24 -12.12
CA ILE A 64 8.63 15.16 -13.18
C ILE A 64 9.60 16.32 -13.18
N GLU A 65 10.28 16.54 -14.30
CA GLU A 65 11.23 17.62 -14.44
C GLU A 65 10.70 18.74 -15.34
#